data_e778a8af66233e3e13911b28f50d19ad
#
_entry.id   e778a8af66233e3e13911b28f50d19ad
#
_cell.length_a   1.000
_cell.length_b   1.000
_cell.length_c   1.000
_cell.angle_alpha   90.00
_cell.angle_beta   90.00
_cell.angle_gamma   90.00
#
_symmetry.space_group_name_H-M   'P 1'
#
loop_
_entity.id
_entity.type
_entity.pdbx_description
1 polymer ?
#
loop_
_entity_poly.entity_id
_entity_poly.type
_entity_poly.pdbx_seq_one_letter_code
_entity_poly.pdbx_strand_id
1 'polypeptide(L)'
;MYPLTLPTGLKPLFLKNLIMVKPSFEDIYMDLAQSLALRSHCVKLQVGAVLTKDTRIISLGYNGPPAGTHNCDEEWPETGCARDSKGGCSLALHAEQNAILYAAKNQMSLEGATIYVTLSPCIACAKVLFSLGIKKVYYLNSYAEYKKIASDEGVDFLKKFGVEVVRYIPKKKN
;
A
#
# COMPACT_ATOMS: atom_id res chain seq x y z
N MET A 1 16.63 -11.28 -30.54
CA MET A 1 15.37 -12.06 -30.61
C MET A 1 15.78 -13.51 -30.54
N TYR A 2 15.71 -14.17 -29.37
CA TYR A 2 16.07 -15.57 -29.21
C TYR A 2 14.85 -16.44 -29.57
N PRO A 3 14.94 -17.36 -30.52
CA PRO A 3 13.86 -18.28 -30.80
C PRO A 3 13.73 -19.28 -29.62
N LEU A 4 12.60 -19.26 -28.92
CA LEU A 4 12.22 -20.32 -27.99
C LEU A 4 11.91 -21.57 -28.81
N THR A 5 12.86 -22.48 -28.88
CA THR A 5 12.64 -23.83 -29.42
C THR A 5 11.86 -24.62 -28.37
N LEU A 6 10.60 -24.89 -28.62
CA LEU A 6 9.79 -25.81 -27.81
C LEU A 6 10.26 -27.25 -27.99
N PRO A 7 10.31 -28.09 -26.93
CA PRO A 7 10.62 -29.49 -27.04
C PRO A 7 9.62 -30.19 -27.97
N THR A 8 10.13 -30.87 -28.96
CA THR A 8 9.36 -31.71 -29.89
C THR A 8 8.74 -32.87 -29.14
N GLY A 9 7.40 -32.83 -28.94
CA GLY A 9 6.67 -33.95 -28.31
C GLY A 9 5.46 -33.59 -27.47
N LEU A 10 5.20 -32.31 -27.16
CA LEU A 10 4.01 -31.88 -26.44
C LEU A 10 2.82 -31.83 -27.39
N LYS A 11 1.83 -32.72 -27.15
CA LYS A 11 0.58 -32.71 -27.93
C LYS A 11 -0.12 -31.35 -27.84
N PRO A 12 -0.76 -30.86 -28.93
CA PRO A 12 -1.42 -29.55 -28.99
C PRO A 12 -2.53 -29.33 -27.96
N LEU A 13 -2.99 -30.40 -27.30
CA LEU A 13 -4.05 -30.33 -26.28
C LEU A 13 -3.61 -29.65 -24.98
N PHE A 14 -2.29 -29.67 -24.65
CA PHE A 14 -1.77 -29.06 -23.42
C PHE A 14 -1.59 -27.54 -23.51
N LEU A 15 -1.47 -26.98 -24.71
CA LEU A 15 -1.33 -25.54 -24.90
C LEU A 15 -2.68 -24.78 -24.83
N LYS A 16 -3.82 -25.43 -25.00
CA LYS A 16 -5.14 -24.78 -24.99
C LYS A 16 -5.60 -24.34 -23.59
N ASN A 17 -5.02 -24.86 -22.51
CA ASN A 17 -5.43 -24.55 -21.14
C ASN A 17 -4.49 -23.59 -20.39
N LEU A 18 -3.42 -23.11 -21.03
CA LEU A 18 -2.56 -22.08 -20.44
C LEU A 18 -3.02 -20.69 -20.92
N ILE A 19 -4.28 -20.36 -20.65
CA ILE A 19 -4.71 -18.95 -20.73
C ILE A 19 -4.02 -18.26 -19.56
N MET A 20 -2.88 -17.65 -19.82
CA MET A 20 -2.25 -16.74 -18.87
C MET A 20 -3.18 -15.55 -18.70
N VAL A 21 -4.02 -15.58 -17.67
CA VAL A 21 -4.81 -14.42 -17.28
C VAL A 21 -3.83 -13.35 -16.81
N LYS A 22 -3.71 -12.29 -17.59
CA LYS A 22 -2.86 -11.15 -17.20
C LYS A 22 -3.40 -10.55 -15.89
N PRO A 23 -2.54 -10.34 -14.87
CA PRO A 23 -2.97 -9.63 -13.67
C PRO A 23 -3.43 -8.21 -14.03
N SER A 24 -4.45 -7.72 -13.34
CA SER A 24 -4.84 -6.31 -13.47
C SER A 24 -3.79 -5.38 -12.83
N PHE A 25 -3.84 -4.10 -13.15
CA PHE A 25 -2.96 -3.13 -12.50
C PHE A 25 -3.22 -3.06 -10.99
N GLU A 26 -4.47 -3.20 -10.57
CA GLU A 26 -4.86 -3.26 -9.16
C GLU A 26 -4.22 -4.45 -8.45
N ASP A 27 -4.17 -5.63 -9.10
CA ASP A 27 -3.52 -6.82 -8.56
C ASP A 27 -2.01 -6.57 -8.39
N ILE A 28 -1.36 -5.99 -9.42
CA ILE A 28 0.08 -5.69 -9.41
C ILE A 28 0.43 -4.68 -8.32
N TYR A 29 -0.32 -3.59 -8.22
CA TYR A 29 0.00 -2.52 -7.27
C TYR A 29 -0.31 -2.93 -5.83
N MET A 30 -1.35 -3.72 -5.60
CA MET A 30 -1.64 -4.24 -4.26
C MET A 30 -0.63 -5.31 -3.84
N ASP A 31 -0.21 -6.20 -4.74
CA ASP A 31 0.88 -7.16 -4.49
C ASP A 31 2.19 -6.43 -4.15
N LEU A 32 2.49 -5.33 -4.86
CA LEU A 32 3.65 -4.49 -4.57
C LEU A 32 3.52 -3.80 -3.20
N ALA A 33 2.35 -3.25 -2.87
CA ALA A 33 2.10 -2.65 -1.55
C ALA A 33 2.30 -3.68 -0.42
N GLN A 34 1.84 -4.92 -0.60
CA GLN A 34 2.07 -6.01 0.36
C GLN A 34 3.56 -6.35 0.48
N SER A 35 4.29 -6.40 -0.64
CA SER A 35 5.74 -6.64 -0.64
C SER A 35 6.50 -5.52 0.09
N LEU A 36 6.09 -4.26 -0.09
CA LEU A 36 6.66 -3.11 0.60
C LEU A 36 6.37 -3.15 2.11
N ALA A 37 5.20 -3.61 2.53
CA ALA A 37 4.87 -3.76 3.94
C ALA A 37 5.90 -4.60 4.69
N LEU A 38 6.45 -5.64 4.05
CA LEU A 38 7.48 -6.50 4.64
C LEU A 38 8.83 -5.79 4.90
N ARG A 39 9.02 -4.59 4.35
CA ARG A 39 10.20 -3.74 4.64
C ARG A 39 10.05 -2.94 5.93
N SER A 40 8.86 -2.90 6.49
CA SER A 40 8.62 -2.19 7.74
C SER A 40 9.27 -2.90 8.93
N HIS A 41 10.04 -2.17 9.71
CA HIS A 41 10.61 -2.61 10.99
C HIS A 41 9.61 -2.47 12.15
N CYS A 42 8.36 -2.13 11.88
CA CYS A 42 7.34 -1.98 12.92
C CYS A 42 6.88 -3.34 13.46
N VAL A 43 7.12 -3.59 14.73
CA VAL A 43 6.72 -4.84 15.41
C VAL A 43 5.21 -4.93 15.66
N LYS A 44 4.47 -3.81 15.55
CA LYS A 44 3.03 -3.80 15.79
C LYS A 44 2.22 -4.08 14.52
N LEU A 45 2.62 -3.45 13.40
CA LEU A 45 1.86 -3.50 12.17
C LEU A 45 2.75 -3.08 11.01
N GLN A 46 2.79 -3.89 9.97
CA GLN A 46 3.51 -3.62 8.74
C GLN A 46 2.52 -3.18 7.65
N VAL A 47 2.70 -1.97 7.15
CA VAL A 47 1.84 -1.36 6.13
C VAL A 47 2.68 -0.88 4.95
N GLY A 48 2.20 -1.13 3.74
CA GLY A 48 2.80 -0.64 2.50
C GLY A 48 1.81 0.17 1.69
N ALA A 49 2.30 1.13 0.93
CA ALA A 49 1.52 2.00 0.06
C ALA A 49 2.19 2.21 -1.29
N VAL A 50 1.40 2.25 -2.35
CA VAL A 50 1.83 2.55 -3.73
C VAL A 50 0.96 3.67 -4.27
N LEU A 51 1.58 4.78 -4.69
CA LEU A 51 0.92 5.88 -5.37
C LEU A 51 1.12 5.75 -6.87
N THR A 52 0.03 5.85 -7.63
CA THR A 52 0.06 5.75 -9.09
C THR A 52 -0.69 6.91 -9.74
N LYS A 53 -0.30 7.27 -10.96
CA LYS A 53 -1.02 8.19 -11.83
C LYS A 53 -0.92 7.69 -13.26
N ASP A 54 -2.05 7.66 -13.97
CA ASP A 54 -2.10 7.20 -15.38
C ASP A 54 -1.39 5.86 -15.59
N THR A 55 -1.68 4.88 -14.74
CA THR A 55 -1.05 3.55 -14.72
C THR A 55 0.47 3.54 -14.48
N ARG A 56 1.05 4.63 -13.99
CA ARG A 56 2.47 4.70 -13.64
C ARG A 56 2.64 4.84 -12.14
N ILE A 57 3.60 4.12 -11.59
CA ILE A 57 3.99 4.29 -10.19
C ILE A 57 4.74 5.61 -10.07
N ILE A 58 4.29 6.48 -9.18
CA ILE A 58 4.90 7.77 -8.90
C ILE A 58 5.60 7.81 -7.55
N SER A 59 5.14 7.00 -6.59
CA SER A 59 5.79 6.92 -5.28
C SER A 59 5.45 5.62 -4.57
N LEU A 60 6.29 5.26 -3.61
CA LEU A 60 6.19 4.07 -2.78
C LEU A 60 6.42 4.46 -1.32
N GLY A 61 5.77 3.74 -0.40
CA GLY A 61 5.98 3.95 1.03
C GLY A 61 5.69 2.69 1.84
N TYR A 62 6.33 2.58 2.97
CA TYR A 62 5.99 1.64 4.04
C TYR A 62 6.11 2.38 5.37
N ASN A 63 5.41 1.91 6.39
CA ASN A 63 5.45 2.59 7.67
C ASN A 63 6.79 2.35 8.37
N GLY A 64 7.32 3.40 8.97
CA GLY A 64 8.61 3.36 9.66
C GLY A 64 9.10 4.75 10.06
N PRO A 65 10.20 4.83 10.78
CA PRO A 65 10.82 6.09 11.16
C PRO A 65 11.14 6.97 9.95
N PRO A 66 11.25 8.29 10.11
CA PRO A 66 11.73 9.17 9.06
C PRO A 66 13.11 8.76 8.55
N ALA A 67 13.34 8.93 7.23
CA ALA A 67 14.63 8.62 6.62
C ALA A 67 15.77 9.38 7.32
N GLY A 68 16.83 8.66 7.66
CA GLY A 68 17.99 9.20 8.40
C GLY A 68 17.92 9.04 9.92
N THR A 69 16.86 8.43 10.44
CA THR A 69 16.78 8.00 11.85
C THR A 69 16.99 6.49 11.98
N HIS A 70 17.26 6.00 13.20
CA HIS A 70 17.35 4.57 13.47
C HIS A 70 15.97 3.88 13.34
N ASN A 71 15.97 2.58 13.02
CA ASN A 71 14.76 1.79 13.04
C ASN A 71 14.29 1.52 14.48
N CYS A 72 12.98 1.33 14.67
CA CYS A 72 12.41 1.15 16.00
C CYS A 72 12.96 -0.09 16.72
N ASP A 73 13.17 -1.18 16.01
CA ASP A 73 13.71 -2.43 16.53
C ASP A 73 15.22 -2.35 16.85
N GLU A 74 15.95 -1.45 16.21
CA GLU A 74 17.37 -1.18 16.48
C GLU A 74 17.55 -0.28 17.70
N GLU A 75 16.76 0.80 17.80
CA GLU A 75 16.85 1.80 18.87
C GLU A 75 16.20 1.31 20.18
N TRP A 76 15.12 0.53 20.08
CA TRP A 76 14.37 -0.03 21.21
C TRP A 76 14.31 -1.56 21.13
N PRO A 77 15.43 -2.28 21.24
CA PRO A 77 15.48 -3.73 21.00
C PRO A 77 14.58 -4.54 21.94
N GLU A 78 14.33 -4.07 23.17
CA GLU A 78 13.48 -4.77 24.14
C GLU A 78 11.99 -4.63 23.82
N THR A 79 11.55 -3.51 23.26
CA THR A 79 10.14 -3.22 23.00
C THR A 79 9.82 -3.14 21.51
N GLY A 80 10.83 -2.98 20.66
CA GLY A 80 10.72 -2.78 19.22
C GLY A 80 9.94 -1.52 18.83
N CYS A 81 9.71 -0.56 19.76
CA CYS A 81 8.78 0.53 19.50
C CYS A 81 9.02 1.76 20.36
N ALA A 82 9.24 2.92 19.71
CA ALA A 82 9.12 4.22 20.36
C ALA A 82 7.68 4.50 20.76
N ARG A 83 7.44 4.75 22.05
CA ARG A 83 6.09 5.02 22.57
C ARG A 83 5.99 6.42 23.16
N ASP A 84 4.87 7.08 22.87
CA ASP A 84 4.48 8.29 23.59
C ASP A 84 3.92 7.98 24.99
N SER A 85 3.61 9.02 25.76
CA SER A 85 3.06 8.90 27.11
C SER A 85 1.70 8.17 27.20
N LYS A 86 1.01 8.01 26.05
CA LYS A 86 -0.29 7.31 25.93
C LYS A 86 -0.12 5.90 25.34
N GLY A 87 1.12 5.44 25.13
CA GLY A 87 1.43 4.14 24.53
C GLY A 87 1.25 4.09 23.02
N GLY A 88 1.01 5.23 22.36
CA GLY A 88 0.97 5.37 20.91
C GLY A 88 2.37 5.31 20.29
N CYS A 89 2.45 5.23 18.97
CA CYS A 89 3.71 5.35 18.26
C CYS A 89 4.09 6.83 18.17
N SER A 90 5.31 7.17 18.63
CA SER A 90 5.83 8.56 18.64
C SER A 90 6.79 8.85 17.47
N LEU A 91 7.22 7.84 16.71
CA LEU A 91 8.30 8.01 15.74
C LEU A 91 7.88 7.68 14.29
N ALA A 92 7.18 6.58 14.09
CA ALA A 92 6.93 6.08 12.74
C ALA A 92 5.94 6.96 11.97
N LEU A 93 6.31 7.29 10.74
CA LEU A 93 5.40 7.79 9.71
C LEU A 93 4.53 6.62 9.19
N HIS A 94 3.30 6.91 8.80
CA HIS A 94 2.46 5.94 8.12
C HIS A 94 2.96 5.69 6.69
N ALA A 95 2.61 4.56 6.09
CA ALA A 95 3.01 4.20 4.73
C ALA A 95 2.59 5.27 3.71
N GLU A 96 1.36 5.78 3.84
CA GLU A 96 0.81 6.86 3.02
C GLU A 96 1.64 8.14 3.17
N GLN A 97 2.01 8.51 4.41
CA GLN A 97 2.83 9.69 4.67
C GLN A 97 4.21 9.57 4.03
N ASN A 98 4.87 8.40 4.17
CA ASN A 98 6.17 8.17 3.54
C ASN A 98 6.08 8.28 2.00
N ALA A 99 5.07 7.70 1.39
CA ALA A 99 4.87 7.81 -0.05
C ALA A 99 4.62 9.26 -0.49
N ILE A 100 3.79 10.01 0.24
CA ILE A 100 3.48 11.42 -0.03
C ILE A 100 4.72 12.30 0.13
N LEU A 101 5.47 12.14 1.22
CA LEU A 101 6.67 12.93 1.48
C LEU A 101 7.76 12.70 0.42
N TYR A 102 7.92 11.45 -0.03
CA TYR A 102 8.84 11.15 -1.13
C TYR A 102 8.40 11.84 -2.43
N ALA A 103 7.11 11.77 -2.78
CA ALA A 103 6.58 12.43 -3.96
C ALA A 103 6.76 13.95 -3.87
N ALA A 104 6.46 14.56 -2.72
CA ALA A 104 6.62 15.99 -2.48
C ALA A 104 8.09 16.43 -2.61
N LYS A 105 9.02 15.69 -2.00
CA LYS A 105 10.47 15.94 -2.11
C LYS A 105 10.97 15.93 -3.56
N ASN A 106 10.36 15.12 -4.41
CA ASN A 106 10.71 15.01 -5.82
C ASN A 106 9.79 15.83 -6.75
N GLN A 107 9.01 16.76 -6.19
CA GLN A 107 8.12 17.67 -6.92
C GLN A 107 7.10 16.96 -7.82
N MET A 108 6.68 15.76 -7.43
CA MET A 108 5.69 14.97 -8.15
C MET A 108 4.27 15.39 -7.74
N SER A 109 3.45 15.78 -8.72
CA SER A 109 2.05 16.11 -8.47
C SER A 109 1.25 14.85 -8.12
N LEU A 110 0.49 14.94 -7.03
CA LEU A 110 -0.43 13.89 -6.57
C LEU A 110 -1.88 14.14 -6.98
N GLU A 111 -2.17 15.30 -7.58
CA GLU A 111 -3.51 15.62 -8.08
C GLU A 111 -4.02 14.57 -9.07
N GLY A 112 -5.20 14.00 -8.79
CA GLY A 112 -5.80 12.94 -9.59
C GLY A 112 -5.17 11.56 -9.44
N ALA A 113 -4.20 11.38 -8.54
CA ALA A 113 -3.54 10.10 -8.31
C ALA A 113 -4.44 9.07 -7.62
N THR A 114 -4.04 7.81 -7.69
CA THR A 114 -4.63 6.67 -6.98
C THR A 114 -3.61 6.14 -5.97
N ILE A 115 -4.06 5.78 -4.77
CA ILE A 115 -3.24 5.09 -3.77
C ILE A 115 -3.75 3.67 -3.53
N TYR A 116 -2.82 2.72 -3.45
CA TYR A 116 -3.02 1.34 -3.02
C TYR A 116 -2.33 1.15 -1.69
N VAL A 117 -3.07 0.75 -0.65
CA VAL A 117 -2.53 0.62 0.70
C VAL A 117 -3.00 -0.68 1.34
N THR A 118 -2.13 -1.35 2.08
CA THR A 118 -2.47 -2.65 2.69
C THR A 118 -3.42 -2.54 3.88
N LEU A 119 -3.54 -1.36 4.49
CA LEU A 119 -4.50 -1.04 5.55
C LEU A 119 -5.23 0.25 5.20
N SER A 120 -6.55 0.31 5.41
CA SER A 120 -7.33 1.52 5.13
C SER A 120 -6.75 2.74 5.88
N PRO A 121 -6.73 3.94 5.23
CA PRO A 121 -6.14 5.13 5.81
C PRO A 121 -6.83 5.54 7.12
N CYS A 122 -6.05 5.86 8.15
CA CYS A 122 -6.61 6.52 9.33
C CYS A 122 -7.13 7.93 8.98
N ILE A 123 -7.92 8.53 9.86
CA ILE A 123 -8.50 9.86 9.62
C ILE A 123 -7.46 10.95 9.32
N ALA A 124 -6.27 10.89 9.93
CA ALA A 124 -5.20 11.84 9.66
C ALA A 124 -4.66 11.70 8.24
N CYS A 125 -4.35 10.46 7.79
CA CYS A 125 -3.92 10.19 6.43
C CYS A 125 -5.02 10.51 5.40
N ALA A 126 -6.27 10.18 5.70
CA ALA A 126 -7.41 10.46 4.82
C ALA A 126 -7.56 11.96 4.52
N LYS A 127 -7.40 12.84 5.53
CA LYS A 127 -7.43 14.29 5.34
C LYS A 127 -6.28 14.76 4.42
N VAL A 128 -5.08 14.22 4.58
CA VAL A 128 -3.93 14.58 3.75
C VAL A 128 -4.15 14.10 2.31
N LEU A 129 -4.59 12.87 2.11
CA LEU A 129 -4.89 12.31 0.79
C LEU A 129 -5.94 13.16 0.05
N PHE A 130 -7.02 13.52 0.74
CA PHE A 130 -8.05 14.41 0.19
C PHE A 130 -7.47 15.78 -0.21
N SER A 131 -6.71 16.41 0.69
CA SER A 131 -6.12 17.75 0.45
C SER A 131 -5.13 17.78 -0.72
N LEU A 132 -4.52 16.64 -1.06
CA LEU A 132 -3.61 16.48 -2.19
C LEU A 132 -4.31 16.11 -3.50
N GLY A 133 -5.65 16.06 -3.51
CA GLY A 133 -6.44 15.74 -4.71
C GLY A 133 -6.35 14.28 -5.12
N ILE A 134 -6.09 13.35 -4.18
CA ILE A 134 -6.14 11.91 -4.48
C ILE A 134 -7.57 11.55 -4.90
N LYS A 135 -7.70 10.96 -6.07
CA LYS A 135 -8.98 10.63 -6.69
C LYS A 135 -9.53 9.29 -6.21
N LYS A 136 -8.64 8.32 -5.95
CA LYS A 136 -9.04 6.95 -5.65
C LYS A 136 -8.13 6.28 -4.62
N VAL A 137 -8.74 5.52 -3.72
CA VAL A 137 -8.05 4.76 -2.68
C VAL A 137 -8.47 3.30 -2.77
N TYR A 138 -7.50 2.41 -2.98
CA TYR A 138 -7.67 0.98 -2.79
C TYR A 138 -7.05 0.56 -1.47
N TYR A 139 -7.77 -0.21 -0.66
CA TYR A 139 -7.21 -0.77 0.57
C TYR A 139 -7.50 -2.28 0.67
N LEU A 140 -6.59 -3.03 1.29
CA LEU A 140 -6.73 -4.47 1.45
C LEU A 140 -7.49 -4.80 2.75
N ASN A 141 -6.98 -4.35 3.88
CA ASN A 141 -7.52 -4.61 5.21
C ASN A 141 -8.16 -3.36 5.81
N SER A 142 -9.21 -3.53 6.60
CA SER A 142 -9.86 -2.41 7.29
C SER A 142 -9.13 -2.09 8.60
N TYR A 143 -8.86 -0.81 8.84
CA TYR A 143 -8.31 -0.30 10.09
C TYR A 143 -9.32 -0.50 11.24
N ALA A 144 -10.61 -0.34 10.98
CA ALA A 144 -11.67 -0.58 11.95
C ALA A 144 -11.71 -2.04 12.40
N GLU A 145 -11.62 -2.99 11.46
CA GLU A 145 -11.55 -4.42 11.78
C GLU A 145 -10.28 -4.74 12.59
N TYR A 146 -9.14 -4.18 12.22
CA TYR A 146 -7.89 -4.36 12.96
C TYR A 146 -7.96 -3.82 14.39
N LYS A 147 -8.54 -2.64 14.58
CA LYS A 147 -8.67 -1.97 15.88
C LYS A 147 -9.90 -2.44 16.67
N LYS A 148 -10.79 -3.23 16.07
CA LYS A 148 -12.10 -3.64 16.64
C LYS A 148 -12.95 -2.44 17.09
N ILE A 149 -13.01 -1.41 16.25
CA ILE A 149 -13.83 -0.19 16.45
C ILE A 149 -15.00 -0.16 15.48
N ALA A 150 -16.01 0.64 15.80
CA ALA A 150 -17.30 0.61 15.12
C ALA A 150 -17.27 1.09 13.66
N SER A 151 -16.35 2.01 13.30
CA SER A 151 -16.30 2.60 11.96
C SER A 151 -14.87 2.86 11.50
N ASP A 152 -14.69 2.88 10.18
CA ASP A 152 -13.45 3.23 9.52
C ASP A 152 -13.48 4.71 9.15
N GLU A 153 -13.24 5.58 10.16
CA GLU A 153 -13.40 7.03 10.06
C GLU A 153 -12.67 7.64 8.84
N GLY A 154 -11.51 7.10 8.48
CA GLY A 154 -10.76 7.58 7.32
C GLY A 154 -11.45 7.23 6.01
N VAL A 155 -12.01 6.03 5.89
CA VAL A 155 -12.80 5.59 4.73
C VAL A 155 -14.08 6.41 4.63
N ASP A 156 -14.79 6.59 5.73
CA ASP A 156 -16.05 7.33 5.79
C ASP A 156 -15.83 8.80 5.40
N PHE A 157 -14.74 9.42 5.90
CA PHE A 157 -14.34 10.77 5.51
C PHE A 157 -14.11 10.88 4.00
N LEU A 158 -13.27 10.01 3.43
CA LEU A 158 -12.94 10.06 2.01
C LEU A 158 -14.18 9.89 1.11
N LYS A 159 -15.04 8.93 1.43
CA LYS A 159 -16.31 8.71 0.71
C LYS A 159 -17.24 9.91 0.81
N LYS A 160 -17.37 10.49 2.01
CA LYS A 160 -18.21 11.68 2.25
C LYS A 160 -17.81 12.85 1.37
N PHE A 161 -16.52 13.02 1.09
CA PHE A 161 -15.99 14.12 0.29
C PHE A 161 -15.69 13.74 -1.17
N GLY A 162 -16.25 12.63 -1.66
CA GLY A 162 -16.26 12.28 -3.08
C GLY A 162 -15.02 11.56 -3.60
N VAL A 163 -14.13 11.11 -2.72
CA VAL A 163 -13.02 10.22 -3.12
C VAL A 163 -13.56 8.81 -3.33
N GLU A 164 -13.22 8.18 -4.45
CA GLU A 164 -13.57 6.79 -4.70
C GLU A 164 -12.75 5.87 -3.78
N VAL A 165 -13.42 5.14 -2.89
CA VAL A 165 -12.75 4.22 -1.95
C VAL A 165 -13.23 2.80 -2.18
N VAL A 166 -12.30 1.90 -2.51
CA VAL A 166 -12.56 0.52 -2.89
C VAL A 166 -11.78 -0.42 -1.97
N ARG A 167 -12.48 -1.36 -1.34
CA ARG A 167 -11.80 -2.48 -0.68
C ARG A 167 -11.34 -3.47 -1.74
N TYR A 168 -10.04 -3.69 -1.83
CA TYR A 168 -9.47 -4.68 -2.74
C TYR A 168 -9.69 -6.09 -2.19
N ILE A 169 -10.22 -6.96 -3.04
CA ILE A 169 -10.43 -8.38 -2.73
C ILE A 169 -9.49 -9.18 -3.63
N PRO A 170 -8.48 -9.88 -3.05
CA PRO A 170 -7.56 -10.69 -3.83
C PRO A 170 -8.29 -11.76 -4.63
N LYS A 171 -8.00 -11.86 -5.92
CA LYS A 171 -8.45 -12.99 -6.73
C LYS A 171 -7.67 -14.24 -6.28
N LYS A 172 -8.37 -15.37 -6.16
CA LYS A 172 -7.67 -16.64 -5.90
C LYS A 172 -6.67 -16.87 -7.02
N LYS A 173 -5.40 -16.96 -6.68
CA LYS A 173 -4.36 -17.43 -7.61
C LYS A 173 -4.62 -18.92 -7.81
N ASN A 174 -5.11 -19.30 -8.99
CA ASN A 174 -5.24 -20.72 -9.39
C ASN A 174 -3.87 -21.34 -9.57
#